data_337493cbb388c30b796046cb70da286f
#
_entry.id   337493cbb388c30b796046cb70da286f
#
_cell.length_a   1.000
_cell.length_b   1.000
_cell.length_c   1.000
_cell.angle_alpha   90.00
_cell.angle_beta   90.00
_cell.angle_gamma   90.00
#
_symmetry.space_group_name_H-M   'P 1'
#
loop_
_entity.id
_entity.type
_entity.pdbx_description
1 polymer ?
#
loop_
_entity_poly.entity_id
_entity_poly.type
_entity_poly.pdbx_seq_one_letter_code
_entity_poly.pdbx_strand_id
1 'polypeptide(L)'
;MSIAELPRNGGNPELDRTPPQDLIAEQSVLGGMLLSKEAISDVVEILKERDFYRPAHELIFDAILDLYGRGEPADAITVSAELTKRGEIARAGGAPYLHTLINSVPTAANAGYYAKIVRERAIARRLVDAGTKIVQLGYSVEGDVDDAVDQAQAEVYQVTERRASEDYVQLNTLLEETFDEMERISKGVGPEGVLSGFRD
;
A
#
# COMPACT_ATOMS: atom_id res chain seq x y z
N MET A 1 -5.56 -58.88 -14.37
CA MET A 1 -5.98 -57.52 -14.77
C MET A 1 -5.52 -56.56 -13.70
N SER A 2 -4.45 -55.81 -13.98
CA SER A 2 -3.83 -54.89 -13.05
C SER A 2 -4.57 -53.56 -13.13
N ILE A 3 -5.11 -53.10 -12.00
CA ILE A 3 -5.72 -51.77 -11.87
C ILE A 3 -4.54 -50.81 -11.74
N ALA A 4 -4.28 -50.02 -12.80
CA ALA A 4 -3.31 -48.96 -12.79
C ALA A 4 -3.73 -47.90 -11.75
N GLU A 5 -2.91 -47.70 -10.71
CA GLU A 5 -3.03 -46.61 -9.76
C GLU A 5 -2.80 -45.28 -10.51
N LEU A 6 -3.85 -44.48 -10.60
CA LEU A 6 -3.77 -43.12 -11.04
C LEU A 6 -2.95 -42.31 -10.00
N PRO A 7 -2.02 -41.48 -10.40
CA PRO A 7 -1.28 -40.64 -9.46
C PRO A 7 -2.23 -39.63 -8.82
N ARG A 8 -2.50 -39.81 -7.52
CA ARG A 8 -3.11 -38.81 -6.66
C ARG A 8 -2.08 -37.70 -6.40
N ASN A 9 -1.92 -36.79 -7.30
CA ASN A 9 -1.17 -35.53 -7.04
C ASN A 9 -1.99 -34.34 -7.54
N GLY A 10 -3.09 -34.09 -6.84
CA GLY A 10 -3.88 -32.86 -6.96
C GLY A 10 -3.59 -31.93 -5.80
N GLY A 11 -2.33 -31.63 -5.54
CA GLY A 11 -1.95 -30.43 -4.82
C GLY A 11 -2.32 -29.27 -5.73
N ASN A 12 -3.23 -28.42 -5.30
CA ASN A 12 -3.59 -27.22 -6.05
C ASN A 12 -2.34 -26.33 -6.15
N PRO A 13 -1.70 -26.16 -7.33
CA PRO A 13 -0.46 -25.40 -7.45
C PRO A 13 -0.66 -23.90 -7.16
N GLU A 14 -1.87 -23.48 -6.86
CA GLU A 14 -2.20 -22.09 -6.53
C GLU A 14 -1.92 -21.73 -5.07
N LEU A 15 -1.82 -22.73 -4.16
CA LEU A 15 -1.60 -22.48 -2.72
C LEU A 15 -0.12 -22.32 -2.34
N ASP A 16 0.80 -22.57 -3.26
CA ASP A 16 2.27 -22.48 -3.01
C ASP A 16 2.89 -21.24 -3.65
N ARG A 17 2.08 -20.24 -4.02
CA ARG A 17 2.57 -18.99 -4.60
C ARG A 17 3.11 -18.08 -3.51
N THR A 18 4.37 -17.69 -3.61
CA THR A 18 4.95 -16.65 -2.78
C THR A 18 4.11 -15.35 -2.92
N PRO A 19 3.71 -14.73 -1.79
CA PRO A 19 2.96 -13.47 -1.85
C PRO A 19 3.67 -12.42 -2.69
N PRO A 20 2.95 -11.55 -3.41
CA PRO A 20 3.54 -10.50 -4.21
C PRO A 20 4.49 -9.62 -3.38
N GLN A 21 5.77 -9.58 -3.77
CA GLN A 21 6.83 -8.85 -3.06
C GLN A 21 7.92 -8.39 -4.01
N ASP A 22 8.69 -7.38 -3.61
CA ASP A 22 9.92 -6.97 -4.26
C ASP A 22 10.92 -6.51 -3.18
N LEU A 23 11.73 -7.44 -2.71
CA LEU A 23 12.68 -7.19 -1.62
C LEU A 23 13.78 -6.20 -2.04
N ILE A 24 14.14 -6.16 -3.31
CA ILE A 24 15.16 -5.24 -3.82
C ILE A 24 14.62 -3.81 -3.78
N ALA A 25 13.36 -3.61 -4.19
CA ALA A 25 12.70 -2.33 -4.09
C ALA A 25 12.56 -1.87 -2.62
N GLU A 26 12.15 -2.77 -1.70
CA GLU A 26 12.05 -2.45 -0.27
C GLU A 26 13.41 -2.02 0.31
N GLN A 27 14.48 -2.75 0.01
CA GLN A 27 15.83 -2.41 0.45
C GLN A 27 16.28 -1.06 -0.12
N SER A 28 15.98 -0.80 -1.40
CA SER A 28 16.32 0.46 -2.06
C SER A 28 15.57 1.66 -1.49
N VAL A 29 14.30 1.47 -1.10
CA VAL A 29 13.51 2.49 -0.40
C VAL A 29 14.17 2.84 0.93
N LEU A 30 14.37 1.86 1.80
CA LEU A 30 14.92 2.08 3.14
C LEU A 30 16.34 2.63 3.09
N GLY A 31 17.19 2.10 2.21
CA GLY A 31 18.52 2.62 2.03
C GLY A 31 18.54 4.05 1.51
N GLY A 32 17.62 4.43 0.61
CA GLY A 32 17.44 5.81 0.16
C GLY A 32 17.03 6.75 1.28
N MET A 33 16.10 6.32 2.14
CA MET A 33 15.66 7.08 3.31
C MET A 33 16.79 7.29 4.33
N LEU A 34 17.69 6.29 4.51
CA LEU A 34 18.85 6.41 5.38
C LEU A 34 19.94 7.35 4.83
N LEU A 35 19.90 7.66 3.53
CA LEU A 35 20.88 8.52 2.85
C LEU A 35 20.41 9.96 2.66
N SER A 36 19.09 10.20 2.56
CA SER A 36 18.55 11.51 2.19
C SER A 36 17.25 11.82 2.91
N LYS A 37 17.16 13.02 3.49
CA LYS A 37 15.95 13.53 4.13
C LYS A 37 14.84 13.78 3.12
N GLU A 38 15.18 14.19 1.91
CA GLU A 38 14.25 14.39 0.79
C GLU A 38 13.60 13.05 0.39
N ALA A 39 14.41 11.97 0.36
CA ALA A 39 13.88 10.64 0.10
C ALA A 39 12.85 10.20 1.15
N ILE A 40 13.03 10.58 2.43
CA ILE A 40 12.03 10.30 3.47
C ILE A 40 10.72 11.01 3.14
N SER A 41 10.75 12.29 2.79
CA SER A 41 9.56 13.05 2.42
C SER A 41 8.79 12.42 1.27
N ASP A 42 9.50 12.05 0.20
CA ASP A 42 8.88 11.43 -0.99
C ASP A 42 8.24 10.07 -0.68
N VAL A 43 8.91 9.28 0.17
CA VAL A 43 8.45 7.92 0.51
C VAL A 43 7.26 7.92 1.45
N VAL A 44 7.22 8.84 2.44
CA VAL A 44 6.13 8.95 3.43
C VAL A 44 4.78 9.26 2.77
N GLU A 45 4.78 9.99 1.66
CA GLU A 45 3.57 10.27 0.89
C GLU A 45 3.02 9.01 0.20
N ILE A 46 3.89 8.03 -0.10
CA ILE A 46 3.57 6.85 -0.90
C ILE A 46 3.32 5.63 -0.03
N LEU A 47 4.20 5.36 0.95
CA LEU A 47 4.23 4.13 1.73
C LEU A 47 3.81 4.33 3.18
N LYS A 48 3.30 3.25 3.76
CA LYS A 48 3.09 3.06 5.20
C LYS A 48 3.78 1.77 5.64
N GLU A 49 3.99 1.61 6.95
CA GLU A 49 4.63 0.45 7.57
C GLU A 49 4.13 -0.89 6.99
N ARG A 50 2.82 -1.07 6.92
CA ARG A 50 2.15 -2.30 6.46
C ARG A 50 2.35 -2.61 4.97
N ASP A 51 2.99 -1.71 4.21
CA ASP A 51 3.24 -1.91 2.78
C ASP A 51 4.50 -2.75 2.55
N PHE A 52 5.36 -2.89 3.55
CA PHE A 52 6.52 -3.76 3.47
C PHE A 52 6.14 -5.25 3.64
N TYR A 53 6.87 -6.12 2.97
CA TYR A 53 6.69 -7.57 3.09
C TYR A 53 7.49 -8.15 4.26
N ARG A 54 8.72 -7.63 4.48
CA ARG A 54 9.57 -8.10 5.56
C ARG A 54 9.28 -7.35 6.85
N PRO A 55 8.96 -8.05 7.96
CA PRO A 55 8.78 -7.41 9.26
C PRO A 55 9.99 -6.59 9.73
N ALA A 56 11.22 -6.98 9.33
CA ALA A 56 12.42 -6.21 9.61
C ALA A 56 12.40 -4.83 8.93
N HIS A 57 11.83 -4.74 7.73
CA HIS A 57 11.70 -3.49 6.97
C HIS A 57 10.64 -2.57 7.57
N GLU A 58 9.54 -3.12 8.08
CA GLU A 58 8.52 -2.36 8.82
C GLU A 58 9.14 -1.69 10.04
N LEU A 59 9.92 -2.43 10.85
CA LEU A 59 10.58 -1.89 12.04
C LEU A 59 11.57 -0.77 11.71
N ILE A 60 12.36 -0.94 10.64
CA ILE A 60 13.33 0.07 10.19
C ILE A 60 12.60 1.32 9.70
N PHE A 61 11.55 1.14 8.90
CA PHE A 61 10.72 2.23 8.39
C PHE A 61 10.10 3.05 9.52
N ASP A 62 9.48 2.38 10.50
CA ASP A 62 8.88 3.03 11.66
C ASP A 62 9.92 3.81 12.49
N ALA A 63 11.10 3.24 12.72
CA ALA A 63 12.18 3.94 13.41
C ALA A 63 12.68 5.19 12.65
N ILE A 64 12.75 5.13 11.31
CA ILE A 64 13.09 6.27 10.46
C ILE A 64 12.02 7.37 10.60
N LEU A 65 10.73 7.00 10.55
CA LEU A 65 9.62 7.94 10.67
C LEU A 65 9.60 8.64 12.03
N ASP A 66 9.82 7.91 13.10
CA ASP A 66 9.88 8.49 14.44
C ASP A 66 11.00 9.51 14.59
N LEU A 67 12.20 9.20 14.11
CA LEU A 67 13.33 10.13 14.11
C LEU A 67 13.02 11.36 13.26
N TYR A 68 12.50 11.14 12.06
CA TYR A 68 12.12 12.21 11.14
C TYR A 68 11.03 13.11 11.73
N GLY A 69 10.00 12.54 12.37
CA GLY A 69 8.92 13.26 13.04
C GLY A 69 9.40 14.12 14.22
N ARG A 70 10.47 13.69 14.91
CA ARG A 70 11.14 14.47 15.97
C ARG A 70 12.13 15.51 15.42
N GLY A 71 12.35 15.57 14.10
CA GLY A 71 13.34 16.43 13.48
C GLY A 71 14.79 15.98 13.68
N GLU A 72 14.99 14.74 14.14
CA GLU A 72 16.29 14.14 14.36
C GLU A 72 16.87 13.55 13.06
N PRO A 73 18.20 13.41 12.92
CA PRO A 73 18.80 12.70 11.81
C PRO A 73 18.32 11.23 11.77
N ALA A 74 18.01 10.72 10.58
CA ALA A 74 17.57 9.35 10.38
C ALA A 74 18.56 8.55 9.52
N ASP A 75 19.83 8.52 9.94
CA ASP A 75 20.89 7.75 9.31
C ASP A 75 21.06 6.36 9.98
N ALA A 76 21.96 5.52 9.44
CA ALA A 76 22.16 4.18 9.96
C ALA A 76 22.60 4.13 11.44
N ILE A 77 23.29 5.17 11.93
CA ILE A 77 23.77 5.22 13.30
C ILE A 77 22.62 5.54 14.24
N THR A 78 21.85 6.59 13.94
CA THR A 78 20.72 7.06 14.75
C THR A 78 19.58 6.05 14.75
N VAL A 79 19.25 5.45 13.59
CA VAL A 79 18.25 4.38 13.46
C VAL A 79 18.67 3.13 14.23
N SER A 80 19.96 2.74 14.17
CA SER A 80 20.47 1.63 14.98
C SER A 80 20.33 1.88 16.48
N ALA A 81 20.63 3.10 16.93
CA ALA A 81 20.47 3.49 18.33
C ALA A 81 19.00 3.47 18.77
N GLU A 82 18.08 3.98 17.94
CA GLU A 82 16.64 3.97 18.22
C GLU A 82 16.10 2.54 18.28
N LEU A 83 16.42 1.68 17.32
CA LEU A 83 16.04 0.26 17.32
C LEU A 83 16.62 -0.50 18.53
N THR A 84 17.82 -0.15 18.97
CA THR A 84 18.43 -0.74 20.17
C THR A 84 17.68 -0.32 21.43
N LYS A 85 17.32 0.96 21.53
CA LYS A 85 16.53 1.50 22.64
C LYS A 85 15.14 0.84 22.74
N ARG A 86 14.53 0.49 21.60
CA ARG A 86 13.27 -0.24 21.53
C ARG A 86 13.42 -1.76 21.76
N GLY A 87 14.63 -2.28 21.80
CA GLY A 87 14.91 -3.73 21.88
C GLY A 87 14.63 -4.48 20.59
N GLU A 88 14.56 -3.80 19.45
CA GLU A 88 14.15 -4.34 18.15
C GLU A 88 15.29 -4.55 17.17
N ILE A 89 16.50 -4.11 17.49
CA ILE A 89 17.67 -4.16 16.59
C ILE A 89 17.96 -5.56 16.05
N ALA A 90 17.79 -6.61 16.85
CA ALA A 90 18.02 -7.99 16.41
C ALA A 90 16.96 -8.43 15.38
N ARG A 91 15.69 -8.04 15.57
CA ARG A 91 14.58 -8.34 14.65
C ARG A 91 14.71 -7.56 13.35
N ALA A 92 15.29 -6.37 13.39
CA ALA A 92 15.59 -5.55 12.22
C ALA A 92 16.79 -6.06 11.40
N GLY A 93 17.49 -7.12 11.86
CA GLY A 93 18.64 -7.69 11.18
C GLY A 93 20.00 -7.20 11.69
N GLY A 94 20.01 -6.40 12.77
CA GLY A 94 21.21 -5.85 13.37
C GLY A 94 21.77 -4.62 12.66
N ALA A 95 22.69 -3.91 13.30
CA ALA A 95 23.34 -2.72 12.74
C ALA A 95 24.02 -2.98 11.37
N PRO A 96 24.69 -4.14 11.11
CA PRO A 96 25.25 -4.41 9.79
C PRO A 96 24.23 -4.40 8.65
N TYR A 97 22.98 -4.77 8.94
CA TYR A 97 21.93 -4.79 7.93
C TYR A 97 21.57 -3.39 7.44
N LEU A 98 21.55 -2.38 8.33
CA LEU A 98 21.34 -0.99 7.93
C LEU A 98 22.41 -0.49 6.96
N HIS A 99 23.67 -0.88 7.16
CA HIS A 99 24.74 -0.60 6.19
C HIS A 99 24.55 -1.35 4.87
N THR A 100 24.02 -2.58 4.90
CA THR A 100 23.68 -3.33 3.68
C THR A 100 22.60 -2.62 2.89
N LEU A 101 21.58 -2.05 3.55
CA LEU A 101 20.52 -1.27 2.90
C LEU A 101 21.09 -0.05 2.18
N ILE A 102 21.96 0.72 2.83
CA ILE A 102 22.63 1.86 2.22
C ILE A 102 23.42 1.46 0.97
N ASN A 103 24.18 0.37 1.07
CA ASN A 103 25.03 -0.10 -0.04
C ASN A 103 24.22 -0.71 -1.20
N SER A 104 22.97 -1.09 -0.98
CA SER A 104 22.09 -1.64 -2.04
C SER A 104 21.44 -0.57 -2.91
N VAL A 105 21.52 0.69 -2.52
CA VAL A 105 20.84 1.79 -3.22
C VAL A 105 21.67 2.32 -4.38
N PRO A 106 21.17 2.26 -5.61
CA PRO A 106 21.87 2.87 -6.75
C PRO A 106 21.90 4.40 -6.65
N THR A 107 20.80 5.01 -6.21
CA THR A 107 20.67 6.45 -5.95
C THR A 107 19.47 6.74 -5.04
N ALA A 108 19.67 7.58 -4.03
CA ALA A 108 18.60 7.99 -3.12
C ALA A 108 17.52 8.83 -3.83
N ALA A 109 17.85 9.52 -4.91
CA ALA A 109 16.90 10.33 -5.69
C ALA A 109 15.75 9.53 -6.30
N ASN A 110 15.90 8.21 -6.44
CA ASN A 110 14.86 7.34 -6.99
C ASN A 110 14.00 6.65 -5.92
N ALA A 111 14.13 7.00 -4.65
CA ALA A 111 13.40 6.36 -3.55
C ALA A 111 11.88 6.39 -3.76
N GLY A 112 11.32 7.48 -4.26
CA GLY A 112 9.90 7.59 -4.61
C GLY A 112 9.46 6.62 -5.71
N TYR A 113 10.31 6.32 -6.71
CA TYR A 113 9.99 5.30 -7.73
C TYR A 113 9.99 3.89 -7.14
N TYR A 114 10.97 3.57 -6.29
CA TYR A 114 11.01 2.27 -5.60
C TYR A 114 9.83 2.13 -4.64
N ALA A 115 9.42 3.20 -3.97
CA ALA A 115 8.24 3.21 -3.11
C ALA A 115 6.95 2.86 -3.87
N LYS A 116 6.77 3.34 -5.10
CA LYS A 116 5.62 2.97 -5.95
C LYS A 116 5.60 1.47 -6.25
N ILE A 117 6.77 0.86 -6.54
CA ILE A 117 6.89 -0.59 -6.77
C ILE A 117 6.46 -1.36 -5.51
N VAL A 118 6.97 -0.97 -4.33
CA VAL A 118 6.59 -1.60 -3.05
C VAL A 118 5.10 -1.49 -2.80
N ARG A 119 4.50 -0.31 -3.04
CA ARG A 119 3.07 -0.08 -2.90
C ARG A 119 2.24 -0.96 -3.83
N GLU A 120 2.63 -1.11 -5.09
CA GLU A 120 1.93 -1.99 -6.03
C GLU A 120 1.92 -3.44 -5.54
N ARG A 121 3.06 -3.93 -5.02
CA ARG A 121 3.14 -5.26 -4.43
C ARG A 121 2.30 -5.40 -3.17
N ALA A 122 2.27 -4.38 -2.32
CA ALA A 122 1.44 -4.34 -1.12
C ALA A 122 -0.07 -4.39 -1.46
N ILE A 123 -0.51 -3.66 -2.49
CA ILE A 123 -1.89 -3.69 -2.98
C ILE A 123 -2.23 -5.09 -3.49
N ALA A 124 -1.34 -5.70 -4.27
CA ALA A 124 -1.53 -7.06 -4.78
C ALA A 124 -1.63 -8.10 -3.64
N ARG A 125 -0.82 -7.97 -2.57
CA ARG A 125 -0.93 -8.82 -1.36
C ARG A 125 -2.29 -8.67 -0.70
N ARG A 126 -2.72 -7.42 -0.45
CA ARG A 126 -4.05 -7.15 0.14
C ARG A 126 -5.18 -7.72 -0.69
N LEU A 127 -5.06 -7.69 -2.01
CA LEU A 127 -6.06 -8.29 -2.90
C LEU A 127 -6.10 -9.82 -2.76
N VAL A 128 -4.93 -10.47 -2.62
CA VAL A 128 -4.84 -11.92 -2.38
C VAL A 128 -5.46 -12.26 -1.02
N ASP A 129 -5.14 -11.49 0.03
CA ASP A 129 -5.67 -11.71 1.38
C ASP A 129 -7.20 -11.51 1.41
N ALA A 130 -7.72 -10.44 0.80
CA ALA A 130 -9.15 -10.20 0.67
C ALA A 130 -9.85 -11.34 -0.09
N GLY A 131 -9.28 -11.77 -1.24
CA GLY A 131 -9.80 -12.90 -1.99
C GLY A 131 -9.85 -14.19 -1.18
N THR A 132 -8.80 -14.46 -0.38
CA THR A 132 -8.76 -15.64 0.50
C THR A 132 -9.85 -15.60 1.56
N LYS A 133 -10.06 -14.43 2.19
CA LYS A 133 -11.13 -14.24 3.16
C LYS A 133 -12.51 -14.39 2.53
N ILE A 134 -12.73 -13.83 1.32
CA ILE A 134 -14.00 -13.97 0.60
C ILE A 134 -14.29 -15.43 0.28
N VAL A 135 -13.28 -16.19 -0.13
CA VAL A 135 -13.44 -17.64 -0.35
C VAL A 135 -13.84 -18.35 0.94
N GLN A 136 -13.18 -18.01 2.07
CA GLN A 136 -13.53 -18.59 3.37
C GLN A 136 -14.95 -18.22 3.81
N LEU A 137 -15.38 -16.96 3.62
CA LEU A 137 -16.75 -16.54 3.89
C LEU A 137 -17.76 -17.37 3.10
N GLY A 138 -17.50 -17.59 1.79
CA GLY A 138 -18.40 -18.38 0.96
C GLY A 138 -18.55 -19.85 1.39
N TYR A 139 -17.47 -20.46 1.96
CA TYR A 139 -17.54 -21.83 2.48
C TYR A 139 -18.12 -21.94 3.91
N SER A 140 -18.10 -20.88 4.69
CA SER A 140 -18.50 -20.86 6.11
C SER A 140 -19.80 -20.11 6.38
N VAL A 141 -20.67 -19.90 5.37
CA VAL A 141 -21.96 -19.22 5.55
C VAL A 141 -22.83 -20.03 6.50
N GLU A 142 -22.93 -19.58 7.77
CA GLU A 142 -23.86 -20.07 8.78
C GLU A 142 -24.81 -18.91 9.11
N GLY A 143 -25.89 -18.73 8.30
CA GLY A 143 -26.86 -17.66 8.53
C GLY A 143 -27.35 -17.00 7.26
N ASP A 144 -27.55 -15.67 7.31
CA ASP A 144 -28.02 -14.92 6.16
C ASP A 144 -26.91 -14.76 5.10
N VAL A 145 -27.24 -15.10 3.88
CA VAL A 145 -26.31 -14.96 2.73
C VAL A 145 -26.01 -13.48 2.45
N ASP A 146 -26.96 -12.58 2.71
CA ASP A 146 -26.80 -11.14 2.49
C ASP A 146 -25.72 -10.57 3.42
N ASP A 147 -25.65 -11.02 4.68
CA ASP A 147 -24.58 -10.64 5.61
C ASP A 147 -23.19 -11.07 5.10
N ALA A 148 -23.07 -12.24 4.52
CA ALA A 148 -21.81 -12.74 3.93
C ALA A 148 -21.40 -11.92 2.71
N VAL A 149 -22.35 -11.49 1.90
CA VAL A 149 -22.12 -10.60 0.74
C VAL A 149 -21.64 -9.23 1.20
N ASP A 150 -22.27 -8.66 2.22
CA ASP A 150 -21.87 -7.35 2.77
C ASP A 150 -20.45 -7.40 3.35
N GLN A 151 -20.09 -8.48 4.07
CA GLN A 151 -18.73 -8.70 4.56
C GLN A 151 -17.72 -8.84 3.40
N ALA A 152 -18.06 -9.56 2.34
CA ALA A 152 -17.20 -9.68 1.17
C ALA A 152 -16.96 -8.34 0.46
N GLN A 153 -18.00 -7.50 0.35
CA GLN A 153 -17.88 -6.14 -0.19
C GLN A 153 -16.98 -5.27 0.67
N ALA A 154 -17.10 -5.36 2.01
CA ALA A 154 -16.25 -4.64 2.94
C ALA A 154 -14.76 -5.02 2.78
N GLU A 155 -14.43 -6.31 2.62
CA GLU A 155 -13.07 -6.77 2.38
C GLU A 155 -12.48 -6.21 1.07
N VAL A 156 -13.26 -6.15 -0.01
CA VAL A 156 -12.83 -5.53 -1.28
C VAL A 156 -12.64 -4.03 -1.12
N TYR A 157 -13.54 -3.36 -0.41
CA TYR A 157 -13.47 -1.91 -0.18
C TYR A 157 -12.19 -1.53 0.57
N GLN A 158 -11.80 -2.30 1.59
CA GLN A 158 -10.55 -2.08 2.34
C GLN A 158 -9.29 -2.12 1.48
N VAL A 159 -9.27 -2.89 0.38
CA VAL A 159 -8.15 -2.91 -0.56
C VAL A 159 -8.01 -1.58 -1.29
N THR A 160 -9.15 -0.93 -1.58
CA THR A 160 -9.24 0.29 -2.41
C THR A 160 -9.30 1.58 -1.60
N GLU A 161 -9.63 1.52 -0.31
CA GLU A 161 -9.91 2.69 0.55
C GLU A 161 -8.76 3.73 0.57
N ARG A 162 -7.53 3.29 0.31
CA ARG A 162 -6.37 4.19 0.19
C ARG A 162 -6.28 4.95 -1.15
N ARG A 163 -7.03 4.55 -2.18
CA ARG A 163 -7.08 5.34 -3.43
C ARG A 163 -7.89 6.62 -3.24
N ALA A 164 -8.89 6.59 -2.38
CA ALA A 164 -9.75 7.74 -2.12
C ALA A 164 -9.04 8.91 -1.42
N SER A 165 -7.90 8.68 -0.76
CA SER A 165 -7.12 9.76 -0.12
C SER A 165 -6.18 10.48 -1.10
N GLU A 166 -6.03 10.00 -2.33
CA GLU A 166 -5.19 10.61 -3.37
C GLU A 166 -5.98 11.50 -4.34
N ASP A 167 -7.31 11.46 -4.30
CA ASP A 167 -8.19 12.34 -5.09
C ASP A 167 -8.33 13.75 -4.50
N TYR A 168 -7.25 14.30 -3.94
CA TYR A 168 -7.18 15.73 -3.69
C TYR A 168 -6.99 16.45 -5.02
N VAL A 169 -8.08 16.84 -5.64
CA VAL A 169 -8.05 17.78 -6.75
C VAL A 169 -7.65 19.15 -6.18
N GLN A 170 -6.67 19.80 -6.77
CA GLN A 170 -6.27 21.14 -6.34
C GLN A 170 -7.48 22.05 -6.39
N LEU A 171 -7.75 22.78 -5.32
CA LEU A 171 -8.91 23.65 -5.18
C LEU A 171 -9.02 24.64 -6.34
N ASN A 172 -7.89 25.14 -6.85
CA ASN A 172 -7.85 26.04 -8.02
C ASN A 172 -8.48 25.44 -9.25
N THR A 173 -8.24 24.14 -9.55
CA THR A 173 -8.83 23.46 -10.72
C THR A 173 -10.35 23.36 -10.57
N LEU A 174 -10.82 23.01 -9.37
CA LEU A 174 -12.26 22.98 -9.08
C LEU A 174 -12.90 24.37 -9.11
N LEU A 175 -12.19 25.39 -8.63
CA LEU A 175 -12.69 26.77 -8.66
C LEU A 175 -12.79 27.30 -10.09
N GLU A 176 -11.82 27.04 -10.96
CA GLU A 176 -11.88 27.44 -12.37
C GLU A 176 -13.10 26.85 -13.07
N GLU A 177 -13.30 25.53 -12.97
CA GLU A 177 -14.47 24.85 -13.52
C GLU A 177 -15.80 25.39 -12.95
N THR A 178 -15.82 25.66 -11.63
CA THR A 178 -17.00 26.19 -10.95
C THR A 178 -17.30 27.64 -11.39
N PHE A 179 -16.28 28.48 -11.56
CA PHE A 179 -16.46 29.86 -12.05
C PHE A 179 -16.92 29.86 -13.50
N ASP A 180 -16.37 29.00 -14.36
CA ASP A 180 -16.85 28.89 -15.76
C ASP A 180 -18.32 28.45 -15.83
N GLU A 181 -18.72 27.50 -14.98
CA GLU A 181 -20.12 27.06 -14.90
C GLU A 181 -21.03 28.15 -14.37
N MET A 182 -20.64 28.89 -13.34
CA MET A 182 -21.39 30.05 -12.81
C MET A 182 -21.51 31.14 -13.87
N GLU A 183 -20.47 31.42 -14.65
CA GLU A 183 -20.51 32.41 -15.74
C GLU A 183 -21.45 31.96 -16.87
N ARG A 184 -21.46 30.68 -17.23
CA ARG A 184 -22.40 30.10 -18.21
C ARG A 184 -23.84 30.22 -17.74
N ILE A 185 -24.11 29.88 -16.46
CA ILE A 185 -25.45 30.02 -15.87
C ILE A 185 -25.89 31.51 -15.87
N SER A 186 -25.00 32.43 -15.48
CA SER A 186 -25.25 33.86 -15.47
C SER A 186 -25.56 34.43 -16.87
N LYS A 187 -24.97 33.85 -17.92
CA LYS A 187 -25.22 34.23 -19.32
C LYS A 187 -26.46 33.54 -19.92
N GLY A 188 -27.23 32.77 -19.14
CA GLY A 188 -28.42 32.06 -19.57
C GLY A 188 -28.12 30.83 -20.46
N VAL A 189 -26.89 30.35 -20.48
CA VAL A 189 -26.40 29.15 -21.22
C VAL A 189 -26.20 27.98 -20.24
N GLY A 190 -26.99 27.92 -19.18
CA GLY A 190 -26.93 26.81 -18.23
C GLY A 190 -27.61 25.55 -18.77
N PRO A 191 -27.28 24.36 -18.24
CA PRO A 191 -27.99 23.15 -18.59
C PRO A 191 -29.47 23.32 -18.20
N GLU A 192 -30.36 23.07 -19.14
CA GLU A 192 -31.76 22.84 -18.82
C GLU A 192 -31.80 21.72 -17.78
N GLY A 193 -32.52 21.96 -16.68
CA GLY A 193 -32.54 21.01 -15.55
C GLY A 193 -32.81 19.57 -16.00
N VAL A 194 -32.47 18.60 -15.17
CA VAL A 194 -32.70 17.18 -15.45
C VAL A 194 -34.20 16.99 -15.76
N LEU A 195 -34.50 16.64 -17.00
CA LEU A 195 -35.88 16.32 -17.41
C LEU A 195 -36.34 15.13 -16.55
N SER A 196 -37.33 15.37 -15.69
CA SER A 196 -37.88 14.34 -14.80
C SER A 196 -38.63 13.23 -15.56
N GLY A 197 -38.92 13.45 -16.86
CA GLY A 197 -39.70 12.54 -17.69
C GLY A 197 -41.22 12.59 -17.44
N PHE A 198 -41.66 13.39 -16.47
CA PHE A 198 -43.12 13.64 -16.27
C PHE A 198 -43.56 14.73 -17.22
N ARG A 199 -44.63 14.46 -18.00
CA ARG A 199 -45.40 15.48 -18.73
C ARG A 199 -46.52 15.95 -17.82
N ASP A 200 -46.64 17.26 -17.65
CA ASP A 200 -47.83 17.87 -17.06
C ASP A 200 -49.04 17.66 -17.96
#